data_6371ecc12c597348144c8766fbcaedc2
#
_entry.id   6371ecc12c597348144c8766fbcaedc2
#
_cell.length_a   1.000
_cell.length_b   1.000
_cell.length_c   1.000
_cell.angle_alpha   90.00
_cell.angle_beta   90.00
_cell.angle_gamma   90.00
#
_symmetry.space_group_name_H-M   'P 1'
#
loop_
_entity.id
_entity.type
_entity.pdbx_description
1 polymer ?
#
loop_
_entity_poly.entity_id
_entity_poly.type
_entity_poly.pdbx_seq_one_letter_code
_entity_poly.pdbx_strand_id
1 'polypeptide(L)'
;MQYILVVEDDYDLNQAICYSLKKSGYGVYGVTFMEKGKQTFIENQIDLILLDVNLPDGEGFSFCQWVKKQREVPVIYLTARDMAVSY
;
A
#
# COMPACT_ATOMS: atom_id res chain seq x y z
N MET A 1 -12.44 11.42 -7.21
CA MET A 1 -11.53 11.17 -6.07
C MET A 1 -10.59 10.04 -6.41
N GLN A 2 -9.36 10.16 -6.01
CA GLN A 2 -8.41 9.09 -6.23
C GLN A 2 -8.25 8.26 -4.98
N TYR A 3 -8.13 6.95 -5.17
CA TYR A 3 -8.10 5.99 -4.07
C TYR A 3 -6.73 5.34 -3.97
N ILE A 4 -6.18 5.32 -2.77
CA ILE A 4 -4.86 4.79 -2.49
C ILE A 4 -4.98 3.62 -1.54
N LEU A 5 -4.34 2.51 -1.90
CA LEU A 5 -4.24 1.34 -1.03
C LEU A 5 -2.89 1.37 -0.34
N VAL A 6 -2.90 1.33 0.98
CA VAL A 6 -1.67 1.32 1.78
C VAL A 6 -1.52 -0.06 2.40
N VAL A 7 -0.45 -0.76 2.05
CA VAL A 7 -0.17 -2.10 2.58
C VAL A 7 1.10 -2.00 3.41
N GLU A 8 0.94 -1.93 4.71
CA GLU A 8 2.02 -1.69 5.66
C GLU A 8 1.70 -2.41 6.97
N ASP A 9 2.58 -3.30 7.43
CA ASP A 9 2.30 -4.11 8.61
C ASP A 9 2.49 -3.37 9.94
N ASP A 10 3.27 -2.30 9.96
CA ASP A 10 3.39 -1.47 11.15
C ASP A 10 2.11 -0.67 11.30
N TYR A 11 1.32 -1.01 12.30
CA TYR A 11 0.00 -0.41 12.45
C TYR A 11 0.07 1.10 12.61
N ASP A 12 0.98 1.59 13.44
CA ASP A 12 1.08 3.02 13.70
C ASP A 12 1.52 3.79 12.45
N LEU A 13 2.47 3.25 11.73
CA LEU A 13 2.92 3.87 10.49
C LEU A 13 1.80 3.85 9.45
N ASN A 14 1.09 2.72 9.35
CA ASN A 14 -0.04 2.59 8.46
C ASN A 14 -1.08 3.69 8.74
N GLN A 15 -1.43 3.85 10.02
CA GLN A 15 -2.42 4.86 10.41
C GLN A 15 -1.93 6.28 10.12
N ALA A 16 -0.67 6.55 10.36
CA ALA A 16 -0.11 7.88 10.10
C ALA A 16 -0.16 8.22 8.61
N ILE A 17 0.22 7.26 7.77
CA ILE A 17 0.18 7.46 6.33
C ILE A 17 -1.26 7.67 5.85
N CYS A 18 -2.16 6.84 6.32
CA CYS A 18 -3.57 6.95 5.94
C CYS A 18 -4.15 8.30 6.35
N TYR A 19 -3.83 8.74 7.54
CA TYR A 19 -4.32 10.02 8.05
C TYR A 19 -3.85 11.17 7.16
N SER A 20 -2.56 11.19 6.84
CA SER A 20 -2.00 12.24 5.99
C SER A 20 -2.63 12.27 4.61
N LEU A 21 -2.84 11.10 4.03
CA LEU A 21 -3.43 11.03 2.71
C LEU A 21 -4.88 11.47 2.71
N LYS A 22 -5.62 11.09 3.74
CA LYS A 22 -7.02 11.54 3.86
C LYS A 22 -7.09 13.04 4.00
N LYS A 23 -6.19 13.62 4.77
CA LYS A 23 -6.15 15.07 4.93
C LYS A 23 -5.87 15.77 3.60
N SER A 24 -5.16 15.12 2.72
CA SER A 24 -4.86 15.68 1.41
C SER A 24 -5.97 15.45 0.38
N GLY A 25 -7.05 14.82 0.79
CA GLY A 25 -8.21 14.68 -0.09
C GLY A 25 -8.33 13.37 -0.81
N TYR A 26 -7.52 12.37 -0.49
CA TYR A 26 -7.59 11.06 -1.13
C TYR A 26 -8.53 10.13 -0.38
N GLY A 27 -9.11 9.18 -1.12
CA GLY A 27 -9.75 8.05 -0.48
C GLY A 27 -8.65 7.05 -0.14
N VAL A 28 -8.70 6.42 1.03
CA VAL A 28 -7.59 5.56 1.48
C VAL A 28 -8.11 4.27 2.07
N TYR A 29 -7.49 3.18 1.67
CA TYR A 29 -7.71 1.87 2.27
C TYR A 29 -6.40 1.43 2.88
N GLY A 30 -6.37 1.20 4.19
CA GLY A 30 -5.17 0.76 4.88
C GLY A 30 -5.32 -0.68 5.31
N VAL A 31 -4.35 -1.51 4.94
CA VAL A 31 -4.34 -2.93 5.33
C VAL A 31 -2.95 -3.28 5.83
N THR A 32 -2.84 -4.34 6.61
CA THR A 32 -1.58 -4.67 7.26
C THR A 32 -0.95 -5.97 6.76
N PHE A 33 -1.58 -6.65 5.80
CA PHE A 33 -0.98 -7.86 5.23
C PHE A 33 -1.49 -8.05 3.79
N MET A 34 -0.78 -8.90 3.04
CA MET A 34 -0.98 -9.04 1.60
C MET A 34 -2.35 -9.57 1.23
N GLU A 35 -2.81 -10.57 1.94
CA GLU A 35 -4.09 -11.20 1.58
C GLU A 35 -5.23 -10.21 1.64
N LYS A 36 -5.26 -9.38 2.68
CA LYS A 36 -6.27 -8.34 2.79
C LYS A 36 -6.08 -7.29 1.70
N GLY A 37 -4.84 -7.00 1.36
CA GLY A 37 -4.54 -6.08 0.28
C GLY A 37 -5.08 -6.56 -1.05
N LYS A 38 -4.93 -7.85 -1.34
CA LYS A 38 -5.46 -8.42 -2.57
C LYS A 38 -6.98 -8.32 -2.62
N GLN A 39 -7.63 -8.65 -1.52
CA GLN A 39 -9.07 -8.57 -1.43
C GLN A 39 -9.56 -7.14 -1.66
N THR A 40 -8.92 -6.20 -0.99
CA THR A 40 -9.29 -4.78 -1.10
C THR A 40 -9.09 -4.28 -2.53
N PHE A 41 -8.01 -4.70 -3.16
CA PHE A 41 -7.70 -4.31 -4.53
C PHE A 41 -8.75 -4.81 -5.52
N ILE A 42 -9.20 -6.04 -5.34
CA ILE A 42 -10.21 -6.64 -6.22
C ILE A 42 -11.57 -5.97 -6.03
N GLU A 43 -11.92 -5.65 -4.80
CA GLU A 43 -13.27 -5.20 -4.47
C GLU A 43 -13.48 -3.70 -4.62
N ASN A 44 -12.42 -2.94 -4.81
CA ASN A 44 -12.52 -1.48 -4.83
C ASN A 44 -11.73 -0.88 -5.96
N GLN A 45 -12.03 0.35 -6.28
CA GLN A 45 -11.23 1.10 -7.24
C GLN A 45 -9.96 1.57 -6.52
N ILE A 46 -8.81 1.22 -7.05
CA ILE A 46 -7.53 1.64 -6.50
C ILE A 46 -6.74 2.30 -7.61
N ASP A 47 -6.24 3.50 -7.34
CA ASP A 47 -5.49 4.28 -8.33
C ASP A 47 -3.99 4.30 -8.07
N LEU A 48 -3.59 4.00 -6.85
CA LEU A 48 -2.18 3.98 -6.46
C LEU A 48 -2.01 3.05 -5.26
N ILE A 49 -0.89 2.35 -5.20
CA ILE A 49 -0.59 1.47 -4.07
C ILE A 49 0.70 1.92 -3.41
N LEU A 50 0.67 2.08 -2.10
CA LEU A 50 1.88 2.26 -1.28
C LEU A 50 2.11 0.94 -0.57
N LEU A 51 3.27 0.36 -0.78
CA LEU A 51 3.50 -1.04 -0.43
C LEU A 51 4.79 -1.22 0.34
N ASP A 52 4.72 -1.84 1.50
CA ASP A 52 5.89 -2.22 2.26
C ASP A 52 6.54 -3.42 1.58
N VAL A 53 7.87 -3.43 1.52
CA VAL A 53 8.58 -4.53 0.88
C VAL A 53 8.53 -5.81 1.69
N ASN A 54 8.43 -5.71 3.02
CA ASN A 54 8.40 -6.88 3.90
C ASN A 54 7.08 -6.94 4.62
N LEU A 55 6.27 -7.91 4.29
CA LEU A 55 4.96 -8.10 4.89
C LEU A 55 4.92 -9.43 5.63
N PRO A 56 4.08 -9.56 6.65
CA PRO A 56 4.04 -10.78 7.45
C PRO A 56 3.68 -12.03 6.66
N ASP A 57 2.90 -11.89 5.59
CA ASP A 57 2.48 -13.04 4.80
C ASP A 57 3.12 -13.08 3.42
N GLY A 58 4.23 -12.38 3.22
CA GLY A 58 4.95 -12.50 1.95
C GLY A 58 5.78 -11.27 1.64
N GLU A 59 6.36 -11.27 0.47
CA GLU A 59 7.18 -10.16 0.02
C GLU A 59 6.35 -9.18 -0.80
N GLY A 60 6.60 -7.90 -0.60
CA GLY A 60 5.92 -6.87 -1.37
C GLY A 60 6.09 -7.03 -2.86
N PHE A 61 7.24 -7.53 -3.29
CA PHE A 61 7.50 -7.74 -4.70
C PHE A 61 6.50 -8.72 -5.33
N SER A 62 6.17 -9.80 -4.63
CA SER A 62 5.17 -10.74 -5.16
C SER A 62 3.80 -10.10 -5.24
N PHE A 63 3.47 -9.25 -4.30
CA PHE A 63 2.20 -8.52 -4.35
C PHE A 63 2.17 -7.61 -5.57
N CYS A 64 3.27 -6.91 -5.84
CA CYS A 64 3.38 -6.02 -6.98
C CYS A 64 3.17 -6.78 -8.28
N GLN A 65 3.79 -7.95 -8.41
CA GLN A 65 3.62 -8.78 -9.59
C GLN A 65 2.19 -9.24 -9.76
N TRP A 66 1.55 -9.60 -8.65
CA TRP A 66 0.16 -10.03 -8.69
C TRP A 66 -0.75 -8.89 -9.16
N VAL A 67 -0.52 -7.68 -8.65
CA VAL A 67 -1.30 -6.50 -9.04
C VAL A 67 -1.19 -6.25 -10.54
N LYS A 68 0.02 -6.34 -11.08
CA LYS A 68 0.25 -6.07 -12.49
C LYS A 68 -0.48 -7.02 -13.41
N LYS A 69 -0.77 -8.22 -12.93
CA LYS A 69 -1.55 -9.16 -13.70
C LYS A 69 -3.04 -8.84 -13.69
N GLN A 70 -3.47 -8.06 -12.72
CA GLN A 70 -4.89 -7.70 -12.60
C GLN A 70 -5.22 -6.43 -13.38
N ARG A 71 -4.46 -5.38 -13.15
CA ARG A 71 -4.63 -4.09 -13.83
C ARG A 71 -3.36 -3.28 -13.68
N GLU A 72 -3.27 -2.26 -14.49
CA GLU A 72 -2.12 -1.38 -14.47
C GLU A 72 -2.35 -0.28 -13.45
N VAL A 73 -1.70 -0.38 -12.31
CA VAL A 73 -1.79 0.60 -11.23
C VAL A 73 -0.38 0.86 -10.72
N PRO A 74 0.03 2.12 -10.57
CA PRO A 74 1.36 2.41 -10.05
C PRO A 74 1.54 1.92 -8.62
N VAL A 75 2.73 1.42 -8.33
CA VAL A 75 3.08 0.93 -7.00
C VAL A 75 4.32 1.67 -6.53
N ILE A 76 4.25 2.25 -5.35
CA ILE A 76 5.39 2.92 -4.72
C ILE A 76 5.76 2.12 -3.49
N TYR A 77 7.03 1.73 -3.39
CA TYR A 77 7.49 0.96 -2.24
C TYR A 77 7.80 1.86 -1.05
N LEU A 78 7.40 1.40 0.12
CA LEU A 78 7.72 2.06 1.37
C LEU A 78 8.90 1.33 2.00
N THR A 79 9.92 2.08 2.38
CA THR A 79 11.06 1.49 3.04
C THR A 79 11.28 2.25 4.32
N ALA A 80 10.38 2.03 5.25
CA ALA A 80 10.32 2.83 6.47
C ALA A 80 11.65 2.99 7.18
N ARG A 81 12.43 1.93 7.24
CA ARG A 81 13.71 2.03 7.91
C ARG A 81 14.70 2.89 7.17
N ASP A 82 14.57 2.94 5.86
CA ASP A 82 15.56 3.58 5.03
C ASP A 82 15.15 4.94 4.55
N MET A 83 13.97 5.36 4.85
CA MET A 83 13.48 6.60 4.34
C MET A 83 14.35 7.76 4.71
N ALA A 84 14.89 7.72 5.87
CA ALA A 84 15.71 8.80 6.35
C ALA A 84 17.06 8.83 5.68
N VAL A 85 17.51 7.74 5.13
CA VAL A 85 18.85 7.69 4.58
C VAL A 85 18.87 7.50 3.10
N SER A 86 17.80 7.30 2.53
CA SER A 86 17.78 6.91 1.18
C SER A 86 18.23 7.96 0.31
N TYR A 87 18.52 8.76 0.46
CA TYR A 87 19.04 9.73 -0.42
C TYR A 87 18.84 11.10 0.13
#